data_b0b2d4ff691fd1995aa8a7c957c730d6
#
_entry.id   b0b2d4ff691fd1995aa8a7c957c730d6
#
_cell.length_a   1.000
_cell.length_b   1.000
_cell.length_c   1.000
_cell.angle_alpha   90.00
_cell.angle_beta   90.00
_cell.angle_gamma   90.00
#
_symmetry.space_group_name_H-M   'P 1'
#
loop_
_entity.id
_entity.type
_entity.pdbx_description
1 polymer ?
#
loop_
_entity_poly.entity_id
_entity_poly.type
_entity_poly.pdbx_seq_one_letter_code
_entity_poly.pdbx_strand_id
1 'polypeptide(L)'
;MMRSMYTAASGMKAQQFNIDTIANNLANVNTQGFKKSRVEFQDLLYQTVRHAGTPVTDGAQIPTGIQLGHGVRPVATQKIFTQGTFQQTDNPLDLVIENDGFFQVLLPSGEIAYTRDGAFKTDSEGRIVTSDGFFLEATERFR
;
A
#
# COMPACT_ATOMS: atom_id res chain seq x y z
N MET A 1 -30.97 15.30 5.84
CA MET A 1 -30.62 14.17 6.72
C MET A 1 -30.04 12.97 5.96
N MET A 2 -30.63 12.51 4.87
CA MET A 2 -30.08 11.37 4.08
C MET A 2 -28.62 11.59 3.62
N ARG A 3 -28.27 12.78 3.13
CA ARG A 3 -26.89 13.08 2.72
C ARG A 3 -25.86 12.94 3.82
N SER A 4 -26.16 13.48 5.01
CA SER A 4 -25.23 13.40 6.15
C SER A 4 -24.97 11.96 6.57
N MET A 5 -25.98 11.10 6.48
CA MET A 5 -25.84 9.67 6.73
C MET A 5 -24.95 9.00 5.69
N TYR A 6 -25.11 9.32 4.40
CA TYR A 6 -24.22 8.78 3.34
C TYR A 6 -22.78 9.25 3.51
N THR A 7 -22.58 10.54 3.83
CA THR A 7 -21.23 11.08 4.08
C THR A 7 -20.59 10.39 5.30
N ALA A 8 -21.35 10.23 6.39
CA ALA A 8 -20.87 9.52 7.57
C ALA A 8 -20.58 8.04 7.27
N ALA A 9 -21.45 7.35 6.53
CA ALA A 9 -21.25 5.96 6.13
C ALA A 9 -20.00 5.78 5.26
N SER A 10 -19.76 6.71 4.30
CA SER A 10 -18.55 6.68 3.47
C SER A 10 -17.29 6.87 4.31
N GLY A 11 -17.31 7.77 5.29
CA GLY A 11 -16.22 7.99 6.22
C GLY A 11 -15.93 6.76 7.09
N MET A 12 -16.97 6.15 7.65
CA MET A 12 -16.82 4.92 8.46
C MET A 12 -16.24 3.78 7.63
N LYS A 13 -16.72 3.57 6.41
CA LYS A 13 -16.20 2.55 5.50
C LYS A 13 -14.74 2.80 5.13
N ALA A 14 -14.37 4.06 4.90
CA ALA A 14 -12.98 4.43 4.64
C ALA A 14 -12.08 4.14 5.84
N GLN A 15 -12.53 4.46 7.06
CA GLN A 15 -11.78 4.16 8.28
C GLN A 15 -11.67 2.65 8.54
N GLN A 16 -12.72 1.88 8.27
CA GLN A 16 -12.66 0.42 8.36
C GLN A 16 -11.58 -0.12 7.43
N PHE A 17 -11.54 0.32 6.17
CA PHE A 17 -10.53 -0.11 5.21
C PHE A 17 -9.10 0.28 5.63
N ASN A 18 -8.95 1.45 6.26
CA ASN A 18 -7.68 1.88 6.84
C ASN A 18 -7.24 0.96 7.99
N ILE A 19 -8.16 0.64 8.91
CA ILE A 19 -7.89 -0.28 10.04
C ILE A 19 -7.53 -1.68 9.52
N ASP A 20 -8.23 -2.20 8.53
CA ASP A 20 -7.94 -3.51 7.93
C ASP A 20 -6.53 -3.55 7.32
N THR A 21 -6.12 -2.46 6.67
CA THR A 21 -4.77 -2.34 6.11
C THR A 21 -3.70 -2.28 7.21
N ILE A 22 -3.95 -1.52 8.28
CA ILE A 22 -3.05 -1.44 9.44
C ILE A 22 -2.96 -2.80 10.14
N ALA A 23 -4.07 -3.50 10.31
CA ALA A 23 -4.11 -4.84 10.90
C ALA A 23 -3.30 -5.85 10.07
N ASN A 24 -3.42 -5.79 8.75
CA ASN A 24 -2.62 -6.61 7.86
C ASN A 24 -1.12 -6.29 7.96
N ASN A 25 -0.74 -5.01 8.00
CA ASN A 25 0.65 -4.61 8.20
C ASN A 25 1.19 -5.10 9.56
N LEU A 26 0.39 -5.02 10.61
CA LEU A 26 0.76 -5.50 11.94
C LEU A 26 0.90 -7.01 12.00
N ALA A 27 -0.01 -7.75 11.38
CA ALA A 27 0.06 -9.21 11.31
C ALA A 27 1.35 -9.69 10.62
N ASN A 28 1.85 -8.92 9.66
CA ASN A 28 3.05 -9.24 8.88
C ASN A 28 4.32 -8.51 9.37
N VAL A 29 4.32 -7.95 10.59
CA VAL A 29 5.47 -7.18 11.11
C VAL A 29 6.75 -8.03 11.22
N ASN A 30 6.61 -9.33 11.47
CA ASN A 30 7.72 -10.28 11.57
C ASN A 30 7.97 -11.06 10.27
N THR A 31 7.23 -10.80 9.20
CA THR A 31 7.42 -11.46 7.91
C THR A 31 8.62 -10.85 7.20
N GLN A 32 9.61 -11.67 6.86
CA GLN A 32 10.81 -11.24 6.15
C GLN A 32 10.46 -10.75 4.74
N GLY A 33 11.09 -9.67 4.31
CA GLY A 33 10.83 -9.09 3.00
C GLY A 33 9.46 -8.41 2.84
N PHE A 34 8.61 -8.38 3.87
CA PHE A 34 7.29 -7.74 3.80
C PHE A 34 7.41 -6.23 3.56
N LYS A 35 6.59 -5.72 2.67
CA LYS A 35 6.46 -4.29 2.39
C LYS A 35 5.08 -3.82 2.80
N LYS A 36 5.06 -2.87 3.76
CA LYS A 36 3.80 -2.31 4.29
C LYS A 36 2.99 -1.62 3.20
N SER A 37 1.68 -1.78 3.27
CA SER A 37 0.73 -1.09 2.41
C SER A 37 0.15 0.13 3.12
N ARG A 38 -0.14 1.18 2.36
CA ARG A 38 -0.93 2.32 2.83
C ARG A 38 -2.12 2.52 1.91
N VAL A 39 -3.22 2.97 2.47
CA VAL A 39 -4.43 3.33 1.71
C VAL A 39 -4.35 4.77 1.25
N GLU A 40 -4.80 5.02 0.04
CA GLU A 40 -4.98 6.35 -0.51
C GLU A 40 -6.46 6.66 -0.62
N PHE A 41 -6.83 7.83 -0.14
CA PHE A 41 -8.20 8.32 -0.12
C PHE A 41 -8.35 9.53 -1.03
N GLN A 42 -9.53 9.66 -1.61
CA GLN A 42 -9.91 10.81 -2.39
C GLN A 42 -11.27 11.32 -1.89
N ASP A 43 -11.42 12.62 -1.82
CA ASP A 43 -12.69 13.25 -1.57
C ASP A 43 -13.64 13.07 -2.76
N LEU A 44 -14.93 13.12 -2.49
CA LEU A 44 -15.96 13.11 -3.51
C LEU A 44 -16.31 14.55 -3.90
N LEU A 45 -17.00 14.69 -5.04
CA LEU A 45 -17.40 15.98 -5.58
C LEU A 45 -18.11 16.87 -4.55
N TYR A 46 -17.85 18.16 -4.62
CA TYR A 46 -18.52 19.16 -3.80
C TYR A 46 -19.76 19.72 -4.51
N GLN A 47 -20.85 19.84 -3.77
CA GLN A 47 -22.01 20.60 -4.22
C GLN A 47 -21.86 22.04 -3.78
N THR A 48 -21.86 22.96 -4.71
CA THR A 48 -21.88 24.40 -4.42
C THR A 48 -23.33 24.81 -4.13
N VAL A 49 -23.58 25.24 -2.91
CA VAL A 49 -24.88 25.78 -2.47
C VAL A 49 -24.98 27.25 -2.78
N ARG A 50 -23.86 27.96 -2.67
CA ARG A 50 -23.75 29.40 -2.96
C ARG A 50 -22.38 29.71 -3.52
N HIS A 51 -22.34 30.44 -4.64
CA HIS A 51 -21.09 30.90 -5.24
C HIS A 51 -20.54 32.14 -4.52
N ALA A 52 -19.22 32.24 -4.41
CA ALA A 52 -18.55 33.47 -4.04
C ALA A 52 -18.78 34.55 -5.14
N GLY A 53 -18.86 35.80 -4.74
CA GLY A 53 -19.07 36.92 -5.68
C GLY A 53 -20.54 37.15 -6.06
N THR A 54 -21.52 36.42 -5.47
CA THR A 54 -22.93 36.68 -5.73
C THR A 54 -23.33 38.04 -5.15
N PRO A 55 -23.89 38.97 -5.98
CA PRO A 55 -24.35 40.25 -5.48
C PRO A 55 -25.55 40.07 -4.54
N VAL A 56 -25.53 40.74 -3.39
CA VAL A 56 -26.61 40.72 -2.38
C VAL A 56 -27.42 42.03 -2.47
N THR A 57 -26.74 43.14 -2.65
CA THR A 57 -27.33 44.49 -2.76
C THR A 57 -26.38 45.35 -3.58
N ASP A 58 -26.84 46.55 -4.05
CA ASP A 58 -25.99 47.48 -4.80
C ASP A 58 -24.63 47.72 -4.11
N GLY A 59 -23.56 47.20 -4.72
CA GLY A 59 -22.19 47.39 -4.28
C GLY A 59 -21.65 46.35 -3.27
N ALA A 60 -22.48 45.45 -2.74
CA ALA A 60 -22.02 44.39 -1.83
C ALA A 60 -22.00 42.99 -2.47
N GLN A 61 -20.88 42.31 -2.41
CA GLN A 61 -20.71 40.95 -2.90
C GLN A 61 -20.37 40.00 -1.74
N ILE A 62 -20.84 38.76 -1.82
CA ILE A 62 -20.53 37.72 -0.84
C ILE A 62 -19.06 37.29 -1.01
N PRO A 63 -18.19 37.45 0.00
CA PRO A 63 -16.76 37.18 -0.13
C PRO A 63 -16.47 35.65 -0.22
N THR A 64 -17.31 34.79 0.40
CA THR A 64 -17.08 33.35 0.44
C THR A 64 -18.32 32.54 0.04
N GLY A 65 -18.14 31.51 -0.78
CA GLY A 65 -19.19 30.57 -1.14
C GLY A 65 -19.42 29.50 -0.06
N ILE A 66 -20.50 28.72 -0.22
CA ILE A 66 -20.78 27.55 0.59
C ILE A 66 -20.71 26.31 -0.31
N GLN A 67 -19.80 25.39 0.04
CA GLN A 67 -19.65 24.11 -0.65
C GLN A 67 -19.83 22.95 0.37
N LEU A 68 -20.54 21.92 -0.05
CA LEU A 68 -20.78 20.69 0.74
C LEU A 68 -20.13 19.50 0.05
N GLY A 69 -19.18 18.84 0.71
CA GLY A 69 -18.58 17.62 0.25
C GLY A 69 -19.50 16.41 0.45
N HIS A 70 -19.39 15.42 -0.43
CA HIS A 70 -20.20 14.19 -0.39
C HIS A 70 -19.50 13.01 0.31
N GLY A 71 -18.35 13.25 0.94
CA GLY A 71 -17.60 12.24 1.67
C GLY A 71 -16.29 11.83 0.98
N VAL A 72 -15.83 10.61 1.26
CA VAL A 72 -14.53 10.07 0.87
C VAL A 72 -14.69 8.69 0.26
N ARG A 73 -13.77 8.34 -0.64
CA ARG A 73 -13.64 6.97 -1.17
C ARG A 73 -12.19 6.50 -1.10
N PRO A 74 -11.93 5.21 -0.84
CA PRO A 74 -10.62 4.63 -1.06
C PRO A 74 -10.39 4.52 -2.58
N VAL A 75 -9.17 4.85 -3.03
CA VAL A 75 -8.81 4.86 -4.46
C VAL A 75 -7.81 3.76 -4.76
N ALA A 76 -6.80 3.61 -3.91
CA ALA A 76 -5.72 2.66 -4.13
C ALA A 76 -5.10 2.21 -2.81
N THR A 77 -4.38 1.11 -2.87
CA THR A 77 -3.42 0.69 -1.85
C THR A 77 -2.03 0.67 -2.47
N GLN A 78 -1.12 1.46 -1.91
CA GLN A 78 0.25 1.54 -2.38
C GLN A 78 1.18 0.80 -1.44
N LYS A 79 2.08 -0.03 -1.98
CA LYS A 79 3.18 -0.62 -1.22
C LYS A 79 4.33 0.37 -1.08
N ILE A 80 4.92 0.43 0.11
CA ILE A 80 6.04 1.29 0.43
C ILE A 80 7.30 0.43 0.45
N PHE A 81 8.23 0.68 -0.48
CA PHE A 81 9.45 -0.11 -0.69
C PHE A 81 10.68 0.40 0.09
N THR A 82 10.46 1.09 1.21
CA THR A 82 11.58 1.50 2.06
C THR A 82 12.34 0.29 2.61
N GLN A 83 13.67 0.41 2.70
CA GLN A 83 14.53 -0.57 3.35
C GLN A 83 14.21 -0.64 4.85
N GLY A 84 14.07 -1.87 5.37
CA GLY A 84 13.93 -2.13 6.79
C GLY A 84 15.28 -2.26 7.49
N THR A 85 15.25 -2.56 8.79
CA THR A 85 16.44 -2.92 9.56
C THR A 85 16.93 -4.31 9.17
N PHE A 86 18.25 -4.46 9.04
CA PHE A 86 18.88 -5.76 8.83
C PHE A 86 18.88 -6.56 10.13
N GLN A 87 18.54 -7.82 10.02
CA GLN A 87 18.67 -8.77 11.12
C GLN A 87 19.84 -9.70 10.78
N GLN A 88 20.84 -9.73 11.63
CA GLN A 88 21.95 -10.66 11.49
C GLN A 88 21.51 -12.03 11.97
N THR A 89 21.71 -13.05 11.13
CA THR A 89 21.47 -14.46 11.41
C THR A 89 22.79 -15.24 11.26
N ASP A 90 22.89 -16.39 11.90
CA ASP A 90 24.07 -17.26 11.80
C ASP A 90 23.95 -18.28 10.63
N ASN A 91 22.93 -18.14 9.80
CA ASN A 91 22.70 -19.02 8.66
C ASN A 91 23.38 -18.47 7.40
N PRO A 92 24.31 -19.23 6.76
CA PRO A 92 25.03 -18.76 5.57
C PRO A 92 24.15 -18.60 4.33
N LEU A 93 22.93 -19.13 4.32
CA LEU A 93 21.99 -19.03 3.19
C LEU A 93 20.99 -17.89 3.35
N ASP A 94 21.02 -17.17 4.47
CA ASP A 94 20.21 -15.98 4.63
C ASP A 94 20.86 -14.80 3.91
N LEU A 95 20.27 -14.41 2.80
CA LEU A 95 20.76 -13.35 1.93
C LEU A 95 19.91 -12.10 2.07
N VAL A 96 20.55 -10.95 2.08
CA VAL A 96 19.86 -9.66 2.08
C VAL A 96 20.35 -8.81 0.91
N ILE A 97 19.42 -8.15 0.23
CA ILE A 97 19.74 -7.17 -0.80
C ILE A 97 19.78 -5.79 -0.15
N GLU A 98 20.92 -5.13 -0.19
CA GLU A 98 21.07 -3.74 0.20
C GLU A 98 20.60 -2.84 -0.97
N ASN A 99 19.82 -1.81 -0.63
CA ASN A 99 19.16 -0.93 -1.59
C ASN A 99 18.04 -1.61 -2.42
N ASP A 100 17.83 -1.16 -3.66
CA ASP A 100 16.76 -1.62 -4.53
C ASP A 100 17.15 -2.91 -5.24
N GLY A 101 16.19 -3.83 -5.40
CA GLY A 101 16.37 -5.10 -6.11
C GLY A 101 15.43 -6.18 -5.58
N PHE A 102 15.38 -7.31 -6.29
CA PHE A 102 14.60 -8.48 -5.92
C PHE A 102 15.37 -9.74 -6.31
N PHE A 103 15.14 -10.82 -5.58
CA PHE A 103 15.57 -12.15 -6.00
C PHE A 103 14.60 -12.67 -7.05
N GLN A 104 15.14 -13.26 -8.12
CA GLN A 104 14.36 -14.00 -9.11
C GLN A 104 14.20 -15.44 -8.66
N VAL A 105 12.97 -15.93 -8.66
CA VAL A 105 12.64 -17.31 -8.37
C VAL A 105 11.84 -17.92 -9.50
N LEU A 106 12.19 -19.13 -9.88
CA LEU A 106 11.51 -19.87 -10.93
C LEU A 106 10.36 -20.66 -10.32
N LEU A 107 9.14 -20.38 -10.76
CA LEU A 107 7.96 -21.14 -10.38
C LEU A 107 7.90 -22.48 -11.15
N PRO A 108 7.17 -23.48 -10.63
CA PRO A 108 6.95 -24.74 -11.35
C PRO A 108 6.24 -24.58 -12.69
N SER A 109 5.54 -23.46 -12.90
CA SER A 109 4.92 -23.11 -14.18
C SER A 109 5.94 -22.67 -15.26
N GLY A 110 7.21 -22.44 -14.89
CA GLY A 110 8.23 -21.87 -15.75
C GLY A 110 8.24 -20.34 -15.82
N GLU A 111 7.39 -19.68 -15.03
CA GLU A 111 7.36 -18.23 -14.91
C GLU A 111 8.36 -17.74 -13.87
N ILE A 112 8.95 -16.57 -14.12
CA ILE A 112 9.84 -15.90 -13.17
C ILE A 112 8.99 -15.05 -12.22
N ALA A 113 9.13 -15.29 -10.92
CA ALA A 113 8.57 -14.45 -9.88
C ALA A 113 9.67 -13.70 -9.13
N TYR A 114 9.30 -12.63 -8.45
CA TYR A 114 10.23 -11.77 -7.73
C TYR A 114 9.90 -11.76 -6.24
N THR A 115 10.91 -12.00 -5.41
CA THR A 115 10.77 -11.95 -3.96
C THR A 115 11.84 -11.07 -3.31
N ARG A 116 11.53 -10.54 -2.14
CA ARG A 116 12.51 -9.85 -1.28
C ARG A 116 12.87 -10.69 -0.05
N ASP A 117 12.22 -11.84 0.12
CA ASP A 117 12.58 -12.78 1.17
C ASP A 117 13.92 -13.44 0.81
N GLY A 118 14.86 -13.39 1.75
CA GLY A 118 16.20 -13.93 1.60
C GLY A 118 16.46 -15.20 2.42
N ALA A 119 15.43 -15.78 3.04
CA ALA A 119 15.56 -17.03 3.79
C ALA A 119 15.56 -18.23 2.86
N PHE A 120 16.72 -18.54 2.29
CA PHE A 120 16.89 -19.67 1.37
C PHE A 120 17.32 -20.93 2.09
N LYS A 121 17.06 -22.07 1.46
CA LYS A 121 17.41 -23.41 1.92
C LYS A 121 18.06 -24.20 0.79
N THR A 122 18.74 -25.28 1.14
CA THR A 122 19.26 -26.24 0.15
C THR A 122 18.31 -27.39 0.00
N ASP A 123 18.03 -27.77 -1.24
CA ASP A 123 17.34 -29.01 -1.59
C ASP A 123 18.28 -30.22 -1.51
N SER A 124 17.72 -31.45 -1.59
CA SER A 124 18.48 -32.70 -1.61
C SER A 124 19.54 -32.80 -2.70
N GLU A 125 19.39 -32.03 -3.78
CA GLU A 125 20.34 -31.93 -4.90
C GLU A 125 21.36 -30.80 -4.72
N GLY A 126 21.34 -30.07 -3.60
CA GLY A 126 22.25 -28.96 -3.34
C GLY A 126 21.88 -27.64 -4.02
N ARG A 127 20.69 -27.53 -4.60
CA ARG A 127 20.20 -26.30 -5.21
C ARG A 127 19.61 -25.37 -4.16
N ILE A 128 19.73 -24.07 -4.37
CA ILE A 128 19.17 -23.04 -3.49
C ILE A 128 17.69 -22.85 -3.83
N VAL A 129 16.82 -23.04 -2.83
CA VAL A 129 15.37 -22.94 -2.97
C VAL A 129 14.77 -22.03 -1.88
N THR A 130 13.60 -21.46 -2.16
CA THR A 130 12.78 -20.79 -1.14
C THR A 130 12.15 -21.79 -0.19
N SER A 131 11.52 -21.31 0.87
CA SER A 131 10.77 -22.18 1.81
C SER A 131 9.62 -22.94 1.13
N ASP A 132 9.10 -22.43 0.01
CA ASP A 132 8.05 -23.08 -0.80
C ASP A 132 8.61 -24.03 -1.86
N GLY A 133 9.94 -24.15 -1.99
CA GLY A 133 10.61 -25.05 -2.93
C GLY A 133 10.84 -24.46 -4.33
N PHE A 134 10.74 -23.15 -4.51
CA PHE A 134 11.04 -22.49 -5.79
C PHE A 134 12.54 -22.25 -5.93
N PHE A 135 13.06 -22.46 -7.12
CA PHE A 135 14.50 -22.31 -7.39
C PHE A 135 14.90 -20.84 -7.47
N LEU A 136 16.00 -20.49 -6.81
CA LEU A 136 16.65 -19.19 -7.00
C LEU A 136 17.40 -19.19 -8.33
N GLU A 137 17.11 -18.24 -9.22
CA GLU A 137 17.76 -18.13 -10.53
C GLU A 137 18.77 -16.99 -10.56
N ALA A 138 18.38 -15.80 -10.22
CA ALA A 138 19.26 -14.63 -10.24
C ALA A 138 18.76 -13.50 -9.34
N THR A 139 19.58 -12.46 -9.19
CA THR A 139 19.20 -11.21 -8.52
C THR A 139 19.20 -10.09 -9.56
N GLU A 140 18.06 -9.41 -9.72
CA GLU A 140 17.96 -8.24 -10.59
C GLU A 140 17.82 -6.93 -9.83
N ARG A 141 18.41 -5.86 -10.40
CA ARG A 141 18.20 -4.49 -9.97
C ARG A 141 17.15 -3.84 -10.87
N PHE A 142 16.09 -3.36 -10.26
CA PHE A 142 15.17 -2.46 -10.95
C PHE A 142 15.69 -1.03 -10.84
N ARG A 143 15.80 -0.36 -11.97
CA ARG A 143 16.13 1.07 -12.06
C ARG A 143 14.86 1.90 -11.95
#